data_f3b83a5cbab58a91b77c6f5c0d3ff4aa
#
_entry.id   f3b83a5cbab58a91b77c6f5c0d3ff4aa
#
_cell.length_a   1.000
_cell.length_b   1.000
_cell.length_c   1.000
_cell.angle_alpha   90.00
_cell.angle_beta   90.00
_cell.angle_gamma   90.00
#
_symmetry.space_group_name_H-M   'P 1'
#
loop_
_entity.id
_entity.type
_entity.pdbx_description
1 polymer ?
#
loop_
_entity_poly.entity_id
_entity_poly.type
_entity_poly.pdbx_seq_one_letter_code
_entity_poly.pdbx_strand_id
1 'polypeptide(L)'
;MNTKLFKLVLTLLAFVLIFSSCDRKRSATTGWNYNDEKNGGFEYVFYEEQETGPGLVLIEGGTFSMGRVEQDVLYEWHAFPRRVTVSSFYMDETEVRNVDYREYLYWLRRVFVDYPEVYKMALPDTLVWRKKLAYNEPYVELYFRHPAYQEYPVVGVNWRQANDYCAWRTDRVNELIMVREGLLNMDPTGQTGENNFNTEAYLAGQYEGAVRDQLPDLDPNNDFRKVRMEDGILLPKYRLPTEAEWEFAALGLIGNMLAQERIFNERIYPWNGHYIRIDDRSGFKTTDVGQIRANTMRGRGDYMGMAGALNDHNDIPGPVTSYWPNDYGLYCMSGNVNEWVMDVYRPLTYEDAEDFRPFRGNVYQTQVRDEEGNIAEKDSLGRIRYRNVTDDEAFNRRNYNTADNINYLDGDYESSIDYDNEEANKDNTNSKRMYNTGKPMIGENGKPTMRGGDKMTSMIDNRQRVFKGGGWRDRAYWMSPGTRRFLDEEQSRDDLGFRCAMHRVGSARGGIE
;
A
#
# COMPACT_ATOMS: atom_id res chain seq x y z
N MET A 1 45.34 48.67 27.96
CA MET A 1 44.21 48.00 27.33
C MET A 1 43.13 49.06 27.11
N ASN A 2 42.79 49.35 25.87
CA ASN A 2 42.03 50.54 25.49
C ASN A 2 40.58 50.45 26.02
N THR A 3 40.19 51.35 26.90
CA THR A 3 38.84 51.43 27.51
C THR A 3 37.70 51.49 26.50
N LYS A 4 37.99 51.97 25.29
CA LYS A 4 37.06 51.96 24.15
C LYS A 4 36.84 50.56 23.59
N LEU A 5 37.90 49.73 23.52
CA LEU A 5 37.80 48.33 23.04
C LEU A 5 37.04 47.44 24.03
N PHE A 6 37.26 47.66 25.33
CA PHE A 6 36.54 46.92 26.39
C PHE A 6 35.04 47.26 26.38
N LYS A 7 34.68 48.53 26.20
CA LYS A 7 33.27 48.92 26.08
C LYS A 7 32.62 48.37 24.81
N LEU A 8 33.36 48.30 23.69
CA LEU A 8 32.85 47.70 22.45
C LEU A 8 32.62 46.19 22.59
N VAL A 9 33.55 45.49 23.23
CA VAL A 9 33.40 44.05 23.49
C VAL A 9 32.25 43.76 24.46
N LEU A 10 32.09 44.59 25.49
CA LEU A 10 30.99 44.45 26.45
C LEU A 10 29.63 44.72 25.81
N THR A 11 29.54 45.72 24.91
CA THR A 11 28.31 45.99 24.16
C THR A 11 28.01 44.89 23.15
N LEU A 12 29.03 44.31 22.49
CA LEU A 12 28.86 43.19 21.58
C LEU A 12 28.40 41.93 22.31
N LEU A 13 28.98 41.68 23.50
CA LEU A 13 28.58 40.57 24.36
C LEU A 13 27.13 40.72 24.88
N ALA A 14 26.74 41.95 25.26
CA ALA A 14 25.37 42.26 25.66
C ALA A 14 24.38 42.09 24.48
N PHE A 15 24.81 42.48 23.27
CA PHE A 15 24.01 42.29 22.05
C PHE A 15 23.83 40.82 21.70
N VAL A 16 24.87 39.99 21.83
CA VAL A 16 24.80 38.53 21.63
C VAL A 16 23.88 37.86 22.68
N LEU A 17 23.90 38.35 23.92
CA LEU A 17 23.01 37.84 24.99
C LEU A 17 21.55 38.24 24.79
N ILE A 18 21.26 39.35 24.10
CA ILE A 18 19.89 39.77 23.80
C ILE A 18 19.30 38.94 22.64
N PHE A 19 20.13 38.48 21.69
CA PHE A 19 19.69 37.62 20.60
C PHE A 19 19.61 36.12 20.95
N SER A 20 20.11 35.71 22.11
CA SER A 20 19.89 34.35 22.64
C SER A 20 18.61 34.19 23.46
N SER A 21 17.66 35.12 23.32
CA SER A 21 16.30 34.92 23.78
C SER A 21 15.71 33.79 22.95
N CYS A 22 15.74 32.55 23.45
CA CYS A 22 14.94 31.45 22.93
C CYS A 22 13.52 31.95 22.82
N ASP A 23 13.04 32.10 21.60
CA ASP A 23 11.65 32.46 21.33
C ASP A 23 10.78 31.25 21.78
N ARG A 24 10.44 31.24 23.08
CA ARG A 24 9.60 30.18 23.65
C ARG A 24 8.25 30.29 22.99
N LYS A 25 7.91 29.30 22.15
CA LYS A 25 6.59 29.25 21.54
C LYS A 25 5.55 29.20 22.64
N ARG A 26 4.56 30.07 22.54
CA ARG A 26 3.42 30.15 23.45
C ARG A 26 2.17 29.62 22.77
N SER A 27 1.32 28.97 23.55
CA SER A 27 -0.01 28.61 23.12
C SER A 27 -0.81 29.88 22.76
N ALA A 28 -1.30 29.94 21.55
CA ALA A 28 -2.21 31.01 21.13
C ALA A 28 -3.58 30.93 21.83
N THR A 29 -3.91 29.78 22.40
CA THR A 29 -5.20 29.53 23.06
C THR A 29 -5.13 29.82 24.56
N THR A 30 -4.08 29.36 25.24
CA THR A 30 -3.96 29.44 26.70
C THR A 30 -2.94 30.47 27.15
N GLY A 31 -2.02 30.88 26.28
CA GLY A 31 -0.91 31.79 26.59
C GLY A 31 0.25 31.15 27.35
N TRP A 32 0.16 29.87 27.66
CA TRP A 32 1.22 29.15 28.36
C TRP A 32 2.37 28.80 27.43
N ASN A 33 3.57 28.70 27.98
CA ASN A 33 4.73 28.30 27.20
C ASN A 33 4.68 26.80 26.92
N TYR A 34 4.97 26.42 25.68
CA TYR A 34 5.24 25.03 25.33
C TYR A 34 6.64 24.61 25.80
N ASN A 35 6.85 23.32 25.98
CA ASN A 35 8.12 22.72 26.39
C ASN A 35 8.67 23.31 27.71
N ASP A 36 7.78 23.54 28.66
CA ASP A 36 8.12 24.14 29.97
C ASP A 36 7.38 23.36 31.08
N GLU A 37 8.12 22.61 31.91
CA GLU A 37 7.60 21.84 33.05
C GLU A 37 6.76 22.71 33.99
N LYS A 38 7.17 23.98 34.18
CA LYS A 38 6.47 24.93 35.05
C LYS A 38 5.09 25.34 34.52
N ASN A 39 4.85 25.13 33.24
CA ASN A 39 3.59 25.39 32.58
C ASN A 39 2.79 24.11 32.31
N GLY A 40 3.12 23.00 32.99
CA GLY A 40 2.40 21.72 32.88
C GLY A 40 2.97 20.76 31.84
N GLY A 41 4.13 21.08 31.28
CA GLY A 41 4.93 20.13 30.50
C GLY A 41 4.36 19.75 29.12
N PHE A 42 3.45 20.56 28.55
CA PHE A 42 2.95 20.23 27.20
C PHE A 42 4.09 20.31 26.17
N GLU A 43 4.37 19.20 25.54
CA GLU A 43 5.42 19.05 24.55
C GLU A 43 4.93 19.49 23.16
N TYR A 44 5.61 20.47 22.59
CA TYR A 44 5.44 20.89 21.20
C TYR A 44 6.67 20.47 20.41
N VAL A 45 6.50 19.48 19.55
CA VAL A 45 7.55 19.00 18.66
C VAL A 45 7.49 19.82 17.37
N PHE A 46 8.65 20.32 16.91
CA PHE A 46 8.72 20.99 15.63
C PHE A 46 8.62 19.95 14.51
N TYR A 47 7.76 20.20 13.55
CA TYR A 47 7.64 19.33 12.40
C TYR A 47 8.93 19.35 11.59
N GLU A 48 9.55 18.21 11.48
CA GLU A 48 10.56 17.90 10.50
C GLU A 48 9.94 17.12 9.35
N GLU A 49 10.48 17.29 8.13
CA GLU A 49 9.93 16.57 6.99
C GLU A 49 10.09 15.06 7.20
N GLN A 50 9.02 14.31 6.90
CA GLN A 50 9.02 12.87 7.04
C GLN A 50 10.18 12.23 6.27
N GLU A 51 10.97 11.40 6.95
CA GLU A 51 12.05 10.64 6.31
C GLU A 51 11.47 9.71 5.24
N THR A 52 12.13 9.69 4.09
CA THR A 52 11.77 8.72 3.03
C THR A 52 12.20 7.32 3.48
N GLY A 53 11.25 6.40 3.55
CA GLY A 53 11.55 5.01 3.87
C GLY A 53 12.43 4.34 2.81
N PRO A 54 13.20 3.31 3.16
CA PRO A 54 14.06 2.61 2.22
C PRO A 54 13.30 2.13 0.97
N GLY A 55 13.87 2.37 -0.21
CA GLY A 55 13.32 1.93 -1.49
C GLY A 55 12.08 2.69 -1.98
N LEU A 56 11.65 3.73 -1.28
CA LEU A 56 10.48 4.52 -1.62
C LEU A 56 10.82 5.78 -2.42
N VAL A 57 9.91 6.15 -3.30
CA VAL A 57 9.92 7.42 -4.05
C VAL A 57 8.71 8.24 -3.65
N LEU A 58 8.90 9.55 -3.47
CA LEU A 58 7.80 10.47 -3.21
C LEU A 58 6.97 10.70 -4.46
N ILE A 59 5.67 10.47 -4.36
CA ILE A 59 4.68 10.79 -5.38
C ILE A 59 3.87 11.98 -4.87
N GLU A 60 4.04 13.12 -5.52
CA GLU A 60 3.24 14.29 -5.20
C GLU A 60 1.79 14.07 -5.64
N GLY A 61 0.86 14.16 -4.70
CA GLY A 61 -0.57 14.00 -4.94
C GLY A 61 -1.16 15.05 -5.89
N GLY A 62 -2.38 14.85 -6.28
CA GLY A 62 -3.12 15.75 -7.16
C GLY A 62 -4.42 15.14 -7.65
N THR A 63 -5.15 15.90 -8.43
CA THR A 63 -6.40 15.46 -9.04
C THR A 63 -6.14 14.92 -10.45
N PHE A 64 -6.78 13.82 -10.80
CA PHE A 64 -6.71 13.23 -12.13
C PHE A 64 -8.01 12.52 -12.49
N SER A 65 -8.19 12.23 -13.75
CA SER A 65 -9.25 11.36 -14.25
C SER A 65 -8.77 9.91 -14.20
N MET A 66 -9.34 9.12 -13.30
CA MET A 66 -9.05 7.71 -13.14
C MET A 66 -9.96 6.88 -14.04
N GLY A 67 -9.41 5.80 -14.61
CA GLY A 67 -10.17 4.88 -15.45
C GLY A 67 -10.14 5.26 -16.93
N ARG A 68 -10.49 4.31 -17.78
CA ARG A 68 -10.42 4.48 -19.23
C ARG A 68 -11.39 3.56 -19.95
N VAL A 69 -12.16 4.12 -20.87
CA VAL A 69 -13.11 3.38 -21.71
C VAL A 69 -12.85 3.47 -23.22
N GLU A 70 -12.08 4.49 -23.70
CA GLU A 70 -11.91 4.74 -25.12
C GLU A 70 -11.23 3.59 -25.86
N GLN A 71 -10.50 2.76 -25.14
CA GLN A 71 -9.78 1.60 -25.71
C GLN A 71 -10.24 0.28 -25.12
N ASP A 72 -11.43 0.24 -24.55
CA ASP A 72 -12.03 -0.99 -24.03
C ASP A 72 -12.51 -1.87 -25.19
N VAL A 73 -11.61 -2.72 -25.68
CA VAL A 73 -11.90 -3.67 -26.76
C VAL A 73 -12.79 -4.83 -26.33
N LEU A 74 -12.95 -5.03 -25.03
CA LEU A 74 -13.80 -6.09 -24.47
C LEU A 74 -15.22 -5.61 -24.20
N TYR A 75 -15.45 -4.30 -24.25
CA TYR A 75 -16.74 -3.66 -23.93
C TYR A 75 -17.27 -4.00 -22.54
N GLU A 76 -16.37 -4.20 -21.59
CA GLU A 76 -16.74 -4.54 -20.21
C GLU A 76 -17.26 -3.32 -19.44
N TRP A 77 -16.82 -2.13 -19.81
CA TRP A 77 -17.25 -0.83 -19.27
C TRP A 77 -17.14 -0.72 -17.74
N HIS A 78 -16.17 -1.41 -17.16
CA HIS A 78 -16.00 -1.48 -15.71
C HIS A 78 -14.92 -0.50 -15.18
N ALA A 79 -14.39 0.38 -16.01
CA ALA A 79 -13.39 1.38 -15.69
C ALA A 79 -13.78 2.77 -16.24
N PHE A 80 -14.97 3.24 -15.89
CA PHE A 80 -15.43 4.56 -16.29
C PHE A 80 -14.50 5.66 -15.79
N PRO A 81 -14.19 6.67 -16.64
CA PRO A 81 -13.44 7.83 -16.18
C PRO A 81 -14.16 8.55 -15.06
N ARG A 82 -13.48 8.75 -13.95
CA ARG A 82 -13.96 9.51 -12.81
C ARG A 82 -12.86 10.40 -12.27
N ARG A 83 -13.20 11.60 -11.81
CA ARG A 83 -12.24 12.49 -11.19
C ARG A 83 -11.92 12.01 -9.79
N VAL A 84 -10.64 11.87 -9.48
CA VAL A 84 -10.15 11.44 -8.17
C VAL A 84 -9.02 12.36 -7.73
N THR A 85 -9.02 12.73 -6.47
CA THR A 85 -7.91 13.46 -5.83
C THR A 85 -7.13 12.50 -4.95
N VAL A 86 -5.84 12.37 -5.24
CA VAL A 86 -4.91 11.55 -4.49
C VAL A 86 -4.03 12.45 -3.63
N SER A 87 -3.88 12.15 -2.35
CA SER A 87 -2.91 12.83 -1.47
C SER A 87 -1.49 12.40 -1.81
N SER A 88 -0.50 13.21 -1.45
CA SER A 88 0.91 12.80 -1.61
C SER A 88 1.22 11.57 -0.78
N PHE A 89 2.00 10.66 -1.34
CA PHE A 89 2.36 9.39 -0.73
C PHE A 89 3.74 8.93 -1.23
N TYR A 90 4.25 7.88 -0.64
CA TYR A 90 5.46 7.21 -1.09
C TYR A 90 5.11 5.86 -1.70
N MET A 91 5.84 5.45 -2.74
CA MET A 91 5.67 4.16 -3.41
C MET A 91 7.04 3.53 -3.67
N ASP A 92 7.11 2.20 -3.62
CA ASP A 92 8.32 1.47 -3.99
C ASP A 92 8.74 1.80 -5.42
N GLU A 93 10.02 2.07 -5.60
CA GLU A 93 10.63 2.31 -6.90
C GLU A 93 10.43 1.13 -7.86
N THR A 94 10.51 -0.09 -7.32
CA THR A 94 10.38 -1.35 -8.05
C THR A 94 9.31 -2.25 -7.43
N GLU A 95 8.95 -3.30 -8.15
CA GLU A 95 8.24 -4.46 -7.57
C GLU A 95 9.08 -5.08 -6.46
N VAL A 96 8.44 -5.70 -5.47
CA VAL A 96 9.15 -6.45 -4.40
C VAL A 96 9.87 -7.64 -5.02
N ARG A 97 11.19 -7.74 -4.75
CA ARG A 97 12.05 -8.76 -5.34
C ARG A 97 12.02 -10.07 -4.55
N ASN A 98 12.43 -11.13 -5.20
CA ASN A 98 12.62 -12.43 -4.54
C ASN A 98 13.57 -12.36 -3.35
N VAL A 99 14.63 -11.54 -3.42
CA VAL A 99 15.59 -11.38 -2.31
C VAL A 99 14.92 -10.72 -1.11
N ASP A 100 14.12 -9.68 -1.32
CA ASP A 100 13.43 -8.95 -0.25
C ASP A 100 12.38 -9.84 0.45
N TYR A 101 11.65 -10.64 -0.34
CA TYR A 101 10.68 -11.56 0.22
C TYR A 101 11.34 -12.74 0.95
N ARG A 102 12.51 -13.19 0.50
CA ARG A 102 13.31 -14.20 1.23
C ARG A 102 13.85 -13.67 2.56
N GLU A 103 14.20 -12.38 2.64
CA GLU A 103 14.55 -11.72 3.90
C GLU A 103 13.41 -11.80 4.90
N TYR A 104 12.19 -11.47 4.47
CA TYR A 104 10.97 -11.63 5.27
C TYR A 104 10.80 -13.06 5.78
N LEU A 105 10.88 -14.06 4.90
CA LEU A 105 10.76 -15.47 5.27
C LEU A 105 11.86 -15.92 6.23
N TYR A 106 13.10 -15.45 6.04
CA TYR A 106 14.19 -15.74 6.95
C TYR A 106 13.89 -15.20 8.35
N TRP A 107 13.38 -13.97 8.43
CA TRP A 107 13.00 -13.36 9.69
C TRP A 107 11.87 -14.14 10.38
N LEU A 108 10.80 -14.50 9.67
CA LEU A 108 9.70 -15.29 10.21
C LEU A 108 10.20 -16.63 10.80
N ARG A 109 11.04 -17.33 10.07
CA ARG A 109 11.60 -18.61 10.51
C ARG A 109 12.45 -18.48 11.77
N ARG A 110 13.14 -17.37 11.92
CA ARG A 110 14.00 -17.11 13.08
C ARG A 110 13.20 -16.71 14.32
N VAL A 111 12.19 -15.89 14.15
CA VAL A 111 11.41 -15.31 15.27
C VAL A 111 10.30 -16.23 15.74
N PHE A 112 9.58 -16.86 14.81
CA PHE A 112 8.44 -17.72 15.11
C PHE A 112 8.79 -19.21 15.06
N VAL A 113 9.84 -19.59 15.79
CA VAL A 113 10.28 -21.00 15.84
C VAL A 113 9.18 -21.93 16.39
N ASP A 114 8.45 -21.46 17.39
CA ASP A 114 7.36 -22.21 18.03
C ASP A 114 6.05 -22.21 17.22
N TYR A 115 5.97 -21.37 16.18
CA TYR A 115 4.80 -21.21 15.30
C TYR A 115 5.17 -21.44 13.83
N PRO A 116 5.57 -22.66 13.43
CA PRO A 116 6.04 -22.93 12.06
C PRO A 116 4.96 -22.71 10.99
N GLU A 117 3.68 -22.67 11.37
CA GLU A 117 2.57 -22.34 10.48
C GLU A 117 2.69 -20.93 9.91
N VAL A 118 3.16 -19.96 10.68
CA VAL A 118 3.34 -18.56 10.23
C VAL A 118 4.27 -18.52 9.03
N TYR A 119 5.40 -19.22 9.13
CA TYR A 119 6.34 -19.34 8.02
C TYR A 119 5.74 -20.08 6.81
N LYS A 120 5.03 -21.20 7.04
CA LYS A 120 4.41 -21.97 5.97
C LYS A 120 3.35 -21.18 5.21
N MET A 121 2.53 -20.41 5.93
CA MET A 121 1.48 -19.56 5.33
C MET A 121 2.07 -18.39 4.52
N ALA A 122 3.27 -17.94 4.87
CA ALA A 122 3.96 -16.87 4.15
C ALA A 122 4.71 -17.34 2.90
N LEU A 123 4.89 -18.66 2.69
CA LEU A 123 5.60 -19.18 1.52
C LEU A 123 4.84 -18.87 0.22
N PRO A 124 5.52 -18.32 -0.80
CA PRO A 124 4.92 -18.18 -2.13
C PRO A 124 4.54 -19.54 -2.71
N ASP A 125 3.42 -19.60 -3.41
CA ASP A 125 3.03 -20.80 -4.15
C ASP A 125 3.87 -20.95 -5.41
N THR A 126 4.85 -21.83 -5.37
CA THR A 126 5.71 -22.13 -6.53
C THR A 126 5.02 -23.01 -7.58
N LEU A 127 3.90 -23.65 -7.23
CA LEU A 127 3.15 -24.52 -8.16
C LEU A 127 2.41 -23.72 -9.24
N VAL A 128 2.29 -22.40 -9.09
CA VAL A 128 1.75 -21.50 -10.12
C VAL A 128 2.49 -21.63 -11.47
N TRP A 129 3.75 -22.08 -11.46
CA TRP A 129 4.54 -22.32 -12.65
C TRP A 129 4.15 -23.58 -13.41
N ARG A 130 3.48 -24.55 -12.76
CA ARG A 130 3.08 -25.79 -13.41
C ARG A 130 1.94 -25.58 -14.39
N LYS A 131 2.20 -25.89 -15.63
CA LYS A 131 1.19 -25.87 -16.71
C LYS A 131 1.18 -27.18 -17.46
N LYS A 132 -0.03 -27.59 -17.87
CA LYS A 132 -0.16 -28.76 -18.75
C LYS A 132 0.63 -28.54 -20.03
N LEU A 133 1.34 -29.54 -20.46
CA LEU A 133 2.13 -29.55 -21.71
C LEU A 133 3.31 -28.57 -21.75
N ALA A 134 3.70 -27.99 -20.60
CA ALA A 134 4.91 -27.18 -20.48
C ALA A 134 5.87 -27.81 -19.48
N TYR A 135 7.16 -27.72 -19.77
CA TYR A 135 8.22 -28.18 -18.85
C TYR A 135 8.74 -26.99 -18.05
N ASN A 136 8.01 -26.63 -17.00
CA ASN A 136 8.30 -25.48 -16.14
C ASN A 136 8.84 -25.89 -14.75
N GLU A 137 9.15 -27.16 -14.52
CA GLU A 137 9.70 -27.63 -13.24
C GLU A 137 10.96 -26.84 -12.78
N PRO A 138 11.88 -26.43 -13.66
CA PRO A 138 13.00 -25.60 -13.24
C PRO A 138 12.55 -24.28 -12.57
N TYR A 139 11.46 -23.67 -13.01
CA TYR A 139 10.93 -22.45 -12.36
C TYR A 139 10.24 -22.75 -11.04
N VAL A 140 9.55 -23.89 -10.90
CA VAL A 140 8.96 -24.35 -9.64
C VAL A 140 10.05 -24.49 -8.57
N GLU A 141 11.21 -25.01 -8.93
CA GLU A 141 12.30 -25.27 -8.00
C GLU A 141 13.19 -24.06 -7.77
N LEU A 142 13.52 -23.30 -8.82
CA LEU A 142 14.64 -22.36 -8.81
C LEU A 142 14.20 -20.90 -8.78
N TYR A 143 13.06 -20.52 -9.39
CA TYR A 143 12.70 -19.11 -9.57
C TYR A 143 12.73 -18.30 -8.28
N PHE A 144 12.18 -18.83 -7.22
CA PHE A 144 12.16 -18.11 -5.93
C PHE A 144 13.47 -18.27 -5.14
N ARG A 145 14.20 -19.36 -5.34
CA ARG A 145 15.28 -19.77 -4.44
C ARG A 145 16.68 -19.48 -4.96
N HIS A 146 16.87 -19.57 -6.28
CA HIS A 146 18.20 -19.48 -6.87
C HIS A 146 18.68 -18.03 -6.98
N PRO A 147 19.96 -17.72 -6.66
CA PRO A 147 20.50 -16.37 -6.73
C PRO A 147 20.39 -15.67 -8.09
N ALA A 148 20.31 -16.41 -9.17
CA ALA A 148 20.11 -15.87 -10.52
C ALA A 148 18.80 -15.08 -10.66
N TYR A 149 17.80 -15.36 -9.84
CA TYR A 149 16.49 -14.72 -9.86
C TYR A 149 16.27 -13.79 -8.67
N GLN A 150 17.31 -13.43 -7.93
CA GLN A 150 17.14 -12.61 -6.73
C GLN A 150 16.59 -11.21 -7.01
N GLU A 151 16.96 -10.61 -8.14
CA GLU A 151 16.49 -9.28 -8.59
C GLU A 151 15.21 -9.34 -9.42
N TYR A 152 14.57 -10.51 -9.52
CA TYR A 152 13.30 -10.71 -10.20
C TYR A 152 12.14 -10.47 -9.22
N PRO A 153 10.96 -10.03 -9.71
CA PRO A 153 9.82 -9.80 -8.84
C PRO A 153 9.34 -11.09 -8.18
N VAL A 154 8.90 -11.02 -6.95
CA VAL A 154 8.24 -12.16 -6.30
C VAL A 154 6.89 -12.42 -6.96
N VAL A 155 6.61 -13.68 -7.26
CA VAL A 155 5.33 -14.15 -7.81
C VAL A 155 4.82 -15.36 -7.04
N GLY A 156 3.56 -15.72 -7.25
CA GLY A 156 2.95 -16.80 -6.47
C GLY A 156 2.55 -16.36 -5.06
N VAL A 157 2.45 -15.05 -4.83
CA VAL A 157 1.99 -14.46 -3.57
C VAL A 157 0.54 -14.03 -3.69
N ASN A 158 -0.24 -14.32 -2.67
CA ASN A 158 -1.62 -13.85 -2.58
C ASN A 158 -1.70 -12.48 -1.91
N TRP A 159 -2.88 -11.88 -1.92
CA TRP A 159 -3.09 -10.53 -1.40
C TRP A 159 -2.82 -10.42 0.11
N ARG A 160 -3.19 -11.44 0.89
CA ARG A 160 -2.95 -11.48 2.34
C ARG A 160 -1.46 -11.53 2.64
N GLN A 161 -0.71 -12.39 1.95
CA GLN A 161 0.74 -12.48 2.09
C GLN A 161 1.44 -11.17 1.74
N ALA A 162 0.96 -10.45 0.73
CA ALA A 162 1.49 -9.14 0.37
C ALA A 162 1.26 -8.10 1.49
N ASN A 163 0.08 -8.10 2.13
CA ASN A 163 -0.19 -7.23 3.27
C ASN A 163 0.63 -7.60 4.51
N ASP A 164 0.80 -8.89 4.79
CA ASP A 164 1.63 -9.36 5.91
C ASP A 164 3.09 -8.95 5.73
N TYR A 165 3.60 -8.98 4.49
CA TYR A 165 4.92 -8.44 4.16
C TYR A 165 5.01 -6.94 4.44
N CYS A 166 4.01 -6.14 4.03
CA CYS A 166 3.97 -4.71 4.30
C CYS A 166 3.98 -4.41 5.81
N ALA A 167 3.21 -5.16 6.59
CA ALA A 167 3.18 -5.02 8.06
C ALA A 167 4.55 -5.35 8.68
N TRP A 168 5.16 -6.47 8.29
CA TRP A 168 6.50 -6.83 8.71
C TRP A 168 7.54 -5.75 8.37
N ARG A 169 7.50 -5.21 7.14
CA ARG A 169 8.41 -4.15 6.71
C ARG A 169 8.26 -2.89 7.55
N THR A 170 7.02 -2.53 7.92
CA THR A 170 6.74 -1.42 8.84
C THR A 170 7.50 -1.58 10.15
N ASP A 171 7.37 -2.75 10.76
CA ASP A 171 8.01 -3.03 12.04
C ASP A 171 9.53 -3.02 11.94
N ARG A 172 10.09 -3.61 10.88
CA ARG A 172 11.56 -3.64 10.71
C ARG A 172 12.15 -2.27 10.46
N VAL A 173 11.49 -1.42 9.67
CA VAL A 173 11.96 -0.06 9.39
C VAL A 173 11.87 0.80 10.64
N ASN A 174 10.75 0.75 11.37
CA ASN A 174 10.60 1.50 12.62
C ASN A 174 11.57 1.03 13.71
N GLU A 175 11.81 -0.28 13.81
CA GLU A 175 12.85 -0.81 14.71
C GLU A 175 14.22 -0.25 14.38
N LEU A 176 14.60 -0.24 13.09
CA LEU A 176 15.89 0.30 12.65
C LEU A 176 16.01 1.79 13.02
N ILE A 177 14.95 2.57 12.82
CA ILE A 177 14.92 3.99 13.20
C ILE A 177 15.13 4.13 14.71
N MET A 178 14.39 3.37 15.51
CA MET A 178 14.50 3.40 16.97
C MET A 178 15.89 3.00 17.47
N VAL A 179 16.54 2.03 16.83
CA VAL A 179 17.91 1.64 17.15
C VAL A 179 18.90 2.74 16.75
N ARG A 180 18.70 3.37 15.58
CA ARG A 180 19.54 4.49 15.10
C ARG A 180 19.45 5.70 16.02
N GLU A 181 18.26 6.02 16.51
CA GLU A 181 18.03 7.11 17.48
C GLU A 181 18.48 6.74 18.92
N GLY A 182 18.96 5.53 19.14
CA GLY A 182 19.47 5.08 20.43
C GLY A 182 18.38 4.72 21.46
N LEU A 183 17.14 4.58 21.02
CA LEU A 183 15.98 4.29 21.88
C LEU A 183 15.79 2.79 22.12
N LEU A 184 16.21 1.96 21.17
CA LEU A 184 16.22 0.49 21.30
C LEU A 184 17.63 -0.05 21.19
N ASN A 185 17.88 -1.17 21.86
CA ASN A 185 19.07 -1.98 21.60
C ASN A 185 18.79 -2.93 20.43
N MET A 186 19.78 -3.08 19.56
CA MET A 186 19.76 -4.15 18.57
C MET A 186 19.95 -5.50 19.30
N ASP A 187 18.88 -6.26 19.42
CA ASP A 187 18.91 -7.59 20.03
C ASP A 187 18.29 -8.64 19.10
N PRO A 188 19.07 -9.17 18.15
CA PRO A 188 18.57 -10.21 17.24
C PRO A 188 18.20 -11.51 17.93
N THR A 189 18.76 -11.76 19.12
CA THR A 189 18.58 -13.04 19.84
C THR A 189 17.40 -13.03 20.78
N GLY A 190 17.05 -11.86 21.34
CA GLY A 190 15.90 -11.69 22.23
C GLY A 190 14.55 -11.61 21.52
N GLN A 191 14.54 -11.43 20.19
CA GLN A 191 13.31 -11.37 19.42
C GLN A 191 12.80 -12.77 19.08
N THR A 192 11.90 -13.30 19.89
CA THR A 192 11.30 -14.61 19.73
C THR A 192 9.81 -14.56 20.04
N GLY A 193 8.97 -15.12 19.16
CA GLY A 193 7.52 -15.19 19.39
C GLY A 193 6.90 -13.83 19.72
N GLU A 194 6.23 -13.74 20.85
CA GLU A 194 5.56 -12.52 21.34
C GLU A 194 6.48 -11.35 21.69
N ASN A 195 7.78 -11.62 21.88
CA ASN A 195 8.77 -10.61 22.24
C ASN A 195 9.45 -9.97 21.03
N ASN A 196 8.95 -10.21 19.81
CA ASN A 196 9.42 -9.49 18.65
C ASN A 196 8.99 -8.02 18.67
N PHE A 197 9.78 -7.15 18.02
CA PHE A 197 9.38 -5.75 17.92
C PHE A 197 8.19 -5.62 16.96
N ASN A 198 7.10 -5.07 17.49
CA ASN A 198 5.93 -4.65 16.74
C ASN A 198 5.63 -3.19 17.10
N THR A 199 5.49 -2.34 16.10
CA THR A 199 5.31 -0.89 16.25
C THR A 199 4.06 -0.56 17.08
N GLU A 200 2.95 -1.27 16.83
CA GLU A 200 1.69 -1.02 17.53
C GLU A 200 1.74 -1.49 18.98
N ALA A 201 2.35 -2.65 19.23
CA ALA A 201 2.55 -3.15 20.58
C ALA A 201 3.48 -2.23 21.39
N TYR A 202 4.50 -1.67 20.75
CA TYR A 202 5.36 -0.66 21.38
C TYR A 202 4.56 0.60 21.75
N LEU A 203 3.77 1.14 20.82
CA LEU A 203 2.95 2.33 21.05
C LEU A 203 1.85 2.08 22.10
N ALA A 204 1.31 0.86 22.17
CA ALA A 204 0.36 0.44 23.19
C ALA A 204 1.01 0.19 24.58
N GLY A 205 2.33 0.30 24.67
CA GLY A 205 3.05 0.06 25.92
C GLY A 205 3.28 -1.41 26.26
N GLN A 206 2.93 -2.35 25.38
CA GLN A 206 2.98 -3.80 25.60
C GLN A 206 4.25 -4.48 25.07
N TYR A 207 5.18 -3.72 24.49
CA TYR A 207 6.49 -4.26 24.09
C TYR A 207 7.43 -4.36 25.29
N GLU A 208 7.96 -5.55 25.54
CA GLU A 208 8.83 -5.88 26.67
C GLU A 208 10.30 -6.08 26.30
N GLY A 209 10.66 -5.80 25.05
CA GLY A 209 12.01 -6.01 24.54
C GLY A 209 13.04 -5.00 25.07
N ALA A 210 14.23 -5.04 24.51
CA ALA A 210 15.41 -4.29 24.95
C ALA A 210 15.31 -2.78 24.66
N VAL A 211 14.49 -2.07 25.41
CA VAL A 211 14.46 -0.60 25.42
C VAL A 211 15.76 -0.10 26.02
N ARG A 212 16.49 0.76 25.31
CA ARG A 212 17.77 1.32 25.73
C ARG A 212 17.59 2.59 26.52
N ASP A 213 16.97 3.58 25.91
CA ASP A 213 16.72 4.88 26.51
C ASP A 213 15.23 5.25 26.34
N GLN A 214 14.78 6.11 27.20
CA GLN A 214 13.46 6.73 27.14
C GLN A 214 13.63 8.21 26.90
N LEU A 215 12.65 8.82 26.24
CA LEU A 215 12.64 10.26 26.08
C LEU A 215 12.35 10.95 27.42
N PRO A 216 12.96 12.10 27.70
CA PRO A 216 12.58 12.88 28.87
C PRO A 216 11.11 13.26 28.77
N ASP A 217 10.38 13.13 29.88
CA ASP A 217 9.00 13.61 29.99
C ASP A 217 8.99 14.98 30.65
N LEU A 218 8.30 15.92 30.03
CA LEU A 218 8.12 17.25 30.62
C LEU A 218 6.89 17.31 31.55
N ASP A 219 6.17 16.19 31.74
CA ASP A 219 5.14 16.08 32.75
C ASP A 219 5.79 16.11 34.13
N PRO A 220 5.38 17.03 35.05
CA PRO A 220 5.95 17.12 36.38
C PRO A 220 5.84 15.84 37.24
N ASN A 221 5.04 14.88 36.82
CA ASN A 221 4.83 13.61 37.51
C ASN A 221 5.67 12.45 36.95
N ASN A 222 6.33 12.61 35.83
CA ASN A 222 7.11 11.57 35.18
C ASN A 222 8.50 12.11 34.79
N ASP A 223 9.52 11.30 34.98
CA ASP A 223 10.88 11.64 34.55
C ASP A 223 11.14 11.27 33.09
N PHE A 224 10.58 10.14 32.63
CA PHE A 224 10.82 9.57 31.32
C PHE A 224 9.56 8.97 30.73
N ARG A 225 9.48 8.97 29.38
CA ARG A 225 8.40 8.37 28.61
C ARG A 225 8.88 7.58 27.39
N LYS A 226 8.04 6.68 26.93
CA LYS A 226 8.23 6.01 25.64
C LYS A 226 7.98 6.96 24.47
N VAL A 227 8.49 6.59 23.29
CA VAL A 227 8.19 7.30 22.03
C VAL A 227 6.70 7.21 21.73
N ARG A 228 6.14 8.34 21.31
CA ARG A 228 4.74 8.48 20.86
C ARG A 228 4.71 8.83 19.37
N MET A 229 3.56 8.71 18.72
CA MET A 229 3.39 9.16 17.34
C MET A 229 3.61 10.67 17.18
N GLU A 230 3.31 11.45 18.23
CA GLU A 230 3.47 12.90 18.30
C GLU A 230 4.93 13.35 18.23
N ASP A 231 5.87 12.46 18.50
CA ASP A 231 7.31 12.75 18.41
C ASP A 231 7.82 12.83 16.98
N GLY A 232 7.07 12.27 16.01
CA GLY A 232 7.42 12.28 14.59
C GLY A 232 8.58 11.37 14.21
N ILE A 233 9.07 10.52 15.12
CA ILE A 233 10.21 9.61 14.91
C ILE A 233 9.81 8.41 14.05
N LEU A 234 8.63 7.83 14.34
CA LEU A 234 8.16 6.64 13.68
C LEU A 234 7.51 6.95 12.33
N LEU A 235 7.80 6.13 11.34
CA LEU A 235 7.17 6.22 10.03
C LEU A 235 5.78 5.59 10.03
N PRO A 236 4.87 6.09 9.18
CA PRO A 236 3.59 5.46 8.92
C PRO A 236 3.75 4.03 8.38
N LYS A 237 2.66 3.28 8.42
CA LYS A 237 2.64 1.89 7.95
C LYS A 237 2.91 1.79 6.45
N TYR A 238 3.75 0.83 6.08
CA TYR A 238 3.78 0.32 4.72
C TYR A 238 2.49 -0.47 4.46
N ARG A 239 1.98 -0.34 3.28
CA ARG A 239 0.75 -0.99 2.80
C ARG A 239 0.79 -1.21 1.30
N LEU A 240 -0.14 -1.94 0.76
CA LEU A 240 -0.36 -1.91 -0.68
C LEU A 240 -0.86 -0.51 -1.11
N PRO A 241 -0.54 -0.05 -2.33
CA PRO A 241 -1.14 1.16 -2.87
C PRO A 241 -2.65 0.95 -3.09
N THR A 242 -3.44 2.01 -2.98
CA THR A 242 -4.82 1.96 -3.48
C THR A 242 -4.81 1.93 -5.01
N GLU A 243 -5.90 1.49 -5.61
CA GLU A 243 -6.03 1.47 -7.07
C GLU A 243 -5.81 2.85 -7.67
N ALA A 244 -6.37 3.89 -7.03
CA ALA A 244 -6.21 5.28 -7.46
C ALA A 244 -4.76 5.77 -7.34
N GLU A 245 -4.08 5.46 -6.24
CA GLU A 245 -2.65 5.80 -6.06
C GLU A 245 -1.79 5.11 -7.10
N TRP A 246 -2.05 3.83 -7.35
CA TRP A 246 -1.28 3.06 -8.32
C TRP A 246 -1.43 3.62 -9.74
N GLU A 247 -2.66 3.91 -10.17
CA GLU A 247 -2.94 4.47 -11.49
C GLU A 247 -2.38 5.88 -11.63
N PHE A 248 -2.53 6.72 -10.60
CA PHE A 248 -1.95 8.05 -10.56
C PHE A 248 -0.42 8.01 -10.70
N ALA A 249 0.24 7.13 -9.95
CA ALA A 249 1.69 6.96 -10.01
C ALA A 249 2.16 6.43 -11.37
N ALA A 250 1.39 5.54 -12.00
CA ALA A 250 1.71 5.00 -13.31
C ALA A 250 1.59 6.05 -14.43
N LEU A 251 0.56 6.88 -14.38
CA LEU A 251 0.31 7.94 -15.38
C LEU A 251 1.16 9.19 -15.17
N GLY A 252 1.84 9.31 -14.05
CA GLY A 252 2.47 10.48 -13.50
C GLY A 252 3.15 11.41 -14.49
N LEU A 253 2.80 12.70 -14.36
CA LEU A 253 3.44 13.82 -15.04
C LEU A 253 4.01 14.76 -14.00
N ILE A 254 5.31 14.69 -13.77
CA ILE A 254 6.00 15.61 -12.87
C ILE A 254 5.90 17.05 -13.45
N GLY A 255 5.60 18.00 -12.58
CA GLY A 255 5.65 19.43 -12.90
C GLY A 255 4.38 20.03 -13.47
N ASN A 256 3.31 19.30 -13.67
CA ASN A 256 2.03 19.84 -14.15
C ASN A 256 1.17 20.38 -12.99
N MET A 257 1.74 21.27 -12.17
CA MET A 257 1.08 21.80 -10.97
C MET A 257 0.11 22.95 -11.21
N LEU A 258 0.10 23.52 -12.41
CA LEU A 258 -0.66 24.75 -12.71
C LEU A 258 -2.10 24.48 -13.18
N ALA A 259 -2.44 23.26 -13.56
CA ALA A 259 -3.77 22.90 -13.99
C ALA A 259 -4.60 22.31 -12.83
N GLN A 260 -5.92 22.44 -12.90
CA GLN A 260 -6.84 21.82 -11.94
C GLN A 260 -6.73 20.29 -11.93
N GLU A 261 -6.32 19.70 -13.05
CA GLU A 261 -5.98 18.29 -13.16
C GLU A 261 -4.50 18.17 -13.49
N ARG A 262 -3.76 17.35 -12.73
CA ARG A 262 -2.35 17.09 -13.01
C ARG A 262 -2.13 16.28 -14.27
N ILE A 263 -3.11 15.47 -14.65
CA ILE A 263 -3.07 14.61 -15.84
C ILE A 263 -4.13 15.12 -16.80
N PHE A 264 -3.75 16.03 -17.66
CA PHE A 264 -4.65 16.68 -18.62
C PHE A 264 -4.84 15.84 -19.91
N ASN A 265 -3.81 15.12 -20.34
CA ASN A 265 -3.87 14.21 -21.47
C ASN A 265 -3.49 12.82 -20.97
N GLU A 266 -4.45 11.95 -20.83
CA GLU A 266 -4.21 10.59 -20.42
C GLU A 266 -3.29 9.87 -21.41
N ARG A 267 -2.18 9.37 -20.87
CA ARG A 267 -1.30 8.48 -21.61
C ARG A 267 -1.92 7.09 -21.66
N ILE A 268 -1.73 6.38 -22.76
CA ILE A 268 -2.14 4.98 -22.85
C ILE A 268 -1.28 4.10 -21.95
N TYR A 269 0.00 4.46 -21.80
CA TYR A 269 1.02 3.73 -21.06
C TYR A 269 1.78 4.67 -20.13
N PRO A 270 2.55 4.17 -19.16
CA PRO A 270 3.39 4.99 -18.27
C PRO A 270 4.48 5.84 -18.97
N TRP A 271 4.58 5.79 -20.27
CA TRP A 271 5.56 6.52 -21.07
C TRP A 271 4.91 7.38 -22.15
N ASN A 272 5.69 8.29 -22.72
CA ASN A 272 5.25 9.10 -23.86
C ASN A 272 5.05 8.26 -25.12
N GLY A 273 4.01 8.58 -25.86
CA GLY A 273 3.64 7.89 -27.11
C GLY A 273 2.56 6.83 -26.91
N HIS A 274 1.98 6.39 -28.03
CA HIS A 274 0.85 5.45 -28.05
C HIS A 274 1.28 4.00 -28.35
N TYR A 275 2.59 3.75 -28.39
CA TYR A 275 3.16 2.48 -28.81
C TYR A 275 3.92 1.81 -27.66
N ILE A 276 3.90 0.50 -27.67
CA ILE A 276 4.74 -0.32 -26.77
C ILE A 276 6.18 -0.43 -27.26
N ARG A 277 6.48 0.11 -28.44
CA ARG A 277 7.84 0.12 -29.03
C ARG A 277 8.46 1.50 -28.95
N ILE A 278 9.76 1.54 -28.88
CA ILE A 278 10.55 2.75 -29.00
C ILE A 278 10.47 3.24 -30.44
N ASP A 279 10.05 4.48 -30.64
CA ASP A 279 10.08 5.18 -31.92
C ASP A 279 11.26 6.17 -31.99
N ASP A 280 11.55 6.68 -33.18
CA ASP A 280 12.65 7.62 -33.43
C ASP A 280 12.41 9.00 -32.81
N ARG A 281 11.18 9.32 -32.42
CA ARG A 281 10.80 10.62 -31.85
C ARG A 281 11.08 10.76 -30.36
N SER A 282 11.36 9.66 -29.69
CA SER A 282 11.55 9.65 -28.24
C SER A 282 12.96 10.04 -27.78
N GLY A 283 13.85 10.46 -28.67
CA GLY A 283 15.22 10.88 -28.33
C GLY A 283 16.16 9.73 -27.97
N PHE A 284 15.75 8.49 -28.17
CA PHE A 284 16.57 7.31 -27.98
C PHE A 284 17.58 7.15 -29.12
N LYS A 285 18.64 6.39 -28.87
CA LYS A 285 19.61 6.03 -29.92
C LYS A 285 18.91 5.26 -31.01
N THR A 286 19.32 5.47 -32.24
CA THR A 286 18.76 4.77 -33.44
C THR A 286 18.84 3.25 -33.33
N THR A 287 19.75 2.71 -32.51
CA THR A 287 19.88 1.28 -32.23
C THR A 287 18.74 0.71 -31.38
N ASP A 288 18.01 1.54 -30.65
CA ASP A 288 16.97 1.10 -29.72
C ASP A 288 15.57 1.19 -30.34
N VAL A 289 15.46 1.82 -31.51
CA VAL A 289 14.19 1.96 -32.24
C VAL A 289 13.64 0.58 -32.58
N GLY A 290 12.37 0.37 -32.26
CA GLY A 290 11.67 -0.89 -32.46
C GLY A 290 11.74 -1.88 -31.31
N GLN A 291 12.60 -1.66 -30.31
CA GLN A 291 12.60 -2.44 -29.06
C GLN A 291 11.32 -2.20 -28.27
N ILE A 292 10.95 -3.17 -27.45
CA ILE A 292 9.75 -3.08 -26.60
C ILE A 292 10.10 -2.41 -25.28
N ARG A 293 9.19 -1.57 -24.80
CA ARG A 293 9.36 -0.78 -23.55
C ARG A 293 8.94 -1.52 -22.29
N ALA A 294 8.39 -2.73 -22.40
CA ALA A 294 7.90 -3.48 -21.26
C ALA A 294 7.89 -4.98 -21.55
N ASN A 295 8.00 -5.79 -20.52
CA ASN A 295 7.90 -7.24 -20.64
C ASN A 295 6.44 -7.65 -20.84
N THR A 296 6.09 -8.09 -22.07
CA THR A 296 4.72 -8.38 -22.47
C THR A 296 4.67 -9.40 -23.61
N MET A 297 3.59 -10.16 -23.69
CA MET A 297 3.35 -11.12 -24.77
C MET A 297 2.95 -10.41 -26.05
N ARG A 298 3.67 -10.66 -27.15
CA ARG A 298 3.43 -10.01 -28.45
C ARG A 298 2.43 -10.70 -29.34
N GLY A 299 2.35 -11.99 -29.33
CA GLY A 299 1.54 -12.73 -30.31
C GLY A 299 1.19 -14.13 -29.87
N ARG A 300 0.63 -14.90 -30.81
CA ARG A 300 0.44 -16.34 -30.66
C ARG A 300 1.75 -17.07 -30.94
N GLY A 301 2.02 -18.14 -30.22
CA GLY A 301 3.22 -18.96 -30.37
C GLY A 301 4.01 -18.97 -29.06
N ASP A 302 5.34 -18.96 -29.18
CA ASP A 302 6.20 -18.73 -28.03
C ASP A 302 6.06 -17.27 -27.53
N TYR A 303 6.60 -16.98 -26.36
CA TYR A 303 6.50 -15.64 -25.78
C TYR A 303 7.27 -14.58 -26.56
N MET A 304 8.19 -14.99 -27.40
CA MET A 304 9.04 -14.10 -28.17
C MET A 304 8.41 -13.68 -29.50
N GLY A 305 7.40 -14.42 -30.00
CA GLY A 305 6.61 -14.06 -31.20
C GLY A 305 7.37 -14.00 -32.51
N MET A 306 8.67 -14.21 -32.50
CA MET A 306 9.52 -14.33 -33.68
C MET A 306 10.58 -15.39 -33.43
N ALA A 307 10.70 -16.35 -34.33
CA ALA A 307 11.69 -17.39 -34.24
C ALA A 307 13.12 -16.79 -34.19
N GLY A 308 13.84 -17.12 -33.12
CA GLY A 308 15.24 -16.71 -32.94
C GLY A 308 15.45 -15.22 -32.59
N ALA A 309 14.38 -14.45 -32.33
CA ALA A 309 14.50 -13.07 -31.92
C ALA A 309 13.77 -12.84 -30.58
N LEU A 310 14.49 -12.40 -29.59
CA LEU A 310 13.90 -11.89 -28.35
C LEU A 310 13.10 -10.64 -28.65
N ASN A 311 11.86 -10.61 -28.26
CA ASN A 311 11.00 -9.44 -28.43
C ASN A 311 11.30 -8.32 -27.46
N ASP A 312 11.61 -8.74 -26.29
CA ASP A 312 12.24 -8.05 -25.21
C ASP A 312 13.42 -8.94 -24.78
N HIS A 313 14.01 -8.69 -23.69
CA HIS A 313 15.14 -9.47 -23.21
C HIS A 313 14.71 -10.65 -22.31
N ASN A 314 13.40 -10.86 -22.14
CA ASN A 314 12.88 -11.78 -21.15
C ASN A 314 11.72 -12.61 -21.73
N ASP A 315 11.72 -13.90 -21.43
CA ASP A 315 10.67 -14.87 -21.78
C ASP A 315 9.77 -15.26 -20.59
N ILE A 316 10.18 -14.84 -19.40
CA ILE A 316 9.48 -14.91 -18.11
C ILE A 316 9.56 -13.52 -17.45
N PRO A 317 9.14 -13.28 -16.21
CA PRO A 317 9.47 -12.03 -15.54
C PRO A 317 10.97 -11.73 -15.64
N GLY A 318 11.32 -10.49 -15.85
CA GLY A 318 12.70 -10.02 -15.86
C GLY A 318 13.09 -9.37 -14.54
N PRO A 319 14.38 -9.02 -14.34
CA PRO A 319 14.80 -8.18 -13.23
C PRO A 319 13.95 -6.90 -13.15
N VAL A 320 13.63 -6.48 -11.95
CA VAL A 320 12.70 -5.36 -11.71
C VAL A 320 13.13 -4.00 -12.29
N THR A 321 14.39 -3.88 -12.68
CA THR A 321 14.95 -2.66 -13.30
C THR A 321 15.27 -2.83 -14.79
N SER A 322 14.76 -3.87 -15.45
CA SER A 322 15.12 -4.19 -16.84
C SER A 322 14.60 -3.21 -17.88
N TYR A 323 13.58 -2.43 -17.53
CA TYR A 323 12.93 -1.48 -18.42
C TYR A 323 13.04 -0.06 -17.87
N TRP A 324 12.81 0.92 -18.71
CA TRP A 324 12.94 2.33 -18.34
C TRP A 324 11.85 2.74 -17.38
N PRO A 325 12.21 3.50 -16.33
CA PRO A 325 11.23 3.99 -15.39
C PRO A 325 10.31 5.05 -16.01
N ASN A 326 9.17 5.31 -15.35
CA ASN A 326 8.31 6.43 -15.69
C ASN A 326 8.88 7.77 -15.17
N ASP A 327 8.12 8.86 -15.30
CA ASP A 327 8.56 10.21 -14.91
C ASP A 327 8.84 10.35 -13.41
N TYR A 328 8.25 9.53 -12.55
CA TYR A 328 8.56 9.48 -11.11
C TYR A 328 9.76 8.59 -10.75
N GLY A 329 10.34 7.91 -11.73
CA GLY A 329 11.41 6.95 -11.47
C GLY A 329 10.90 5.54 -11.11
N LEU A 330 9.61 5.27 -11.27
CA LEU A 330 9.04 3.96 -10.96
C LEU A 330 9.24 2.98 -12.12
N TYR A 331 9.82 1.84 -11.82
CA TYR A 331 10.08 0.78 -12.80
C TYR A 331 8.87 -0.15 -12.96
N CYS A 332 8.72 -0.72 -14.12
CA CYS A 332 7.77 -1.81 -14.44
C CYS A 332 6.30 -1.52 -14.09
N MET A 333 5.87 -0.24 -14.10
CA MET A 333 4.45 0.11 -13.90
C MET A 333 3.53 -0.43 -15.02
N SER A 334 4.09 -1.02 -16.07
CA SER A 334 3.38 -1.77 -17.10
C SER A 334 4.24 -2.90 -17.61
N GLY A 335 3.69 -4.10 -17.64
CA GLY A 335 4.42 -5.31 -17.98
C GLY A 335 5.21 -5.88 -16.80
N ASN A 336 6.01 -6.87 -17.03
CA ASN A 336 6.73 -7.68 -16.07
C ASN A 336 5.79 -8.52 -15.20
N VAL A 337 5.30 -8.02 -14.08
CA VAL A 337 4.23 -8.68 -13.33
C VAL A 337 3.07 -7.74 -13.08
N ASN A 338 1.89 -8.31 -12.94
CA ASN A 338 0.75 -7.61 -12.38
C ASN A 338 0.99 -7.31 -10.90
N GLU A 339 0.35 -6.29 -10.38
CA GLU A 339 0.55 -5.87 -9.01
C GLU A 339 -0.76 -5.80 -8.23
N TRP A 340 -0.77 -6.42 -7.05
CA TRP A 340 -1.86 -6.30 -6.11
C TRP A 340 -2.03 -4.85 -5.64
N VAL A 341 -3.27 -4.41 -5.58
CA VAL A 341 -3.65 -3.16 -4.91
C VAL A 341 -4.59 -3.43 -3.75
N MET A 342 -4.85 -2.42 -2.96
CA MET A 342 -5.58 -2.57 -1.70
C MET A 342 -7.08 -2.78 -1.92
N ASP A 343 -7.62 -2.30 -3.03
CA ASP A 343 -9.05 -2.18 -3.28
C ASP A 343 -9.74 -3.53 -3.47
N VAL A 344 -10.97 -3.61 -2.95
CA VAL A 344 -11.93 -4.64 -3.32
C VAL A 344 -12.47 -4.33 -4.71
N TYR A 345 -12.59 -5.35 -5.55
CA TYR A 345 -13.16 -5.17 -6.87
C TYR A 345 -14.69 -5.00 -6.80
N ARG A 346 -15.17 -3.95 -7.45
CA ARG A 346 -16.58 -3.73 -7.79
C ARG A 346 -16.68 -3.24 -9.23
N PRO A 347 -17.66 -3.70 -9.99
CA PRO A 347 -17.95 -3.08 -11.28
C PRO A 347 -18.35 -1.63 -11.06
N LEU A 348 -17.76 -0.72 -11.80
CA LEU A 348 -18.11 0.69 -11.74
C LEU A 348 -19.35 0.94 -12.58
N THR A 349 -20.27 1.73 -12.05
CA THR A 349 -21.48 2.20 -12.75
C THR A 349 -21.49 3.71 -12.78
N TYR A 350 -22.42 4.31 -13.53
CA TYR A 350 -22.60 5.77 -13.53
C TYR A 350 -22.97 6.33 -12.15
N GLU A 351 -23.59 5.52 -11.30
CA GLU A 351 -23.93 5.90 -9.94
C GLU A 351 -22.69 6.01 -9.04
N ASP A 352 -21.57 5.41 -9.45
CA ASP A 352 -20.28 5.43 -8.75
C ASP A 352 -19.36 6.56 -9.21
N ALA A 353 -19.79 7.41 -10.11
CA ALA A 353 -18.97 8.50 -10.65
C ALA A 353 -18.73 9.65 -9.67
N GLU A 354 -19.12 9.51 -8.42
CA GLU A 354 -18.87 10.50 -7.37
C GLU A 354 -17.39 10.56 -6.99
N ASP A 355 -16.86 11.78 -6.87
CA ASP A 355 -15.47 12.08 -6.48
C ASP A 355 -15.12 11.58 -5.05
N PHE A 356 -16.10 11.22 -4.24
CA PHE A 356 -15.93 10.94 -2.81
C PHE A 356 -15.63 9.47 -2.48
N ARG A 357 -15.55 8.59 -3.47
CA ARG A 357 -15.35 7.15 -3.26
C ARG A 357 -14.25 6.56 -4.12
N PRO A 358 -13.02 7.11 -4.05
CA PRO A 358 -11.92 6.61 -4.86
C PRO A 358 -11.41 5.23 -4.40
N PHE A 359 -11.58 4.89 -3.12
CA PHE A 359 -11.14 3.64 -2.51
C PHE A 359 -12.33 2.80 -2.07
N ARG A 360 -12.31 1.52 -2.45
CA ARG A 360 -13.28 0.52 -2.04
C ARG A 360 -12.60 -0.57 -1.22
N GLY A 361 -13.29 -1.06 -0.20
CA GLY A 361 -12.75 -2.09 0.68
C GLY A 361 -12.30 -1.59 2.04
N ASN A 362 -12.72 -0.38 2.42
CA ASN A 362 -12.41 0.16 3.72
C ASN A 362 -13.34 -0.47 4.78
N VAL A 363 -12.82 -1.45 5.49
CA VAL A 363 -13.47 -2.03 6.67
C VAL A 363 -12.86 -1.40 7.90
N TYR A 364 -13.65 -0.61 8.63
CA TYR A 364 -13.17 0.04 9.84
C TYR A 364 -12.91 -0.98 10.93
N GLN A 365 -11.74 -0.87 11.53
CA GLN A 365 -11.30 -1.71 12.63
C GLN A 365 -10.99 -0.88 13.85
N THR A 366 -11.21 -1.45 15.02
CA THR A 366 -10.82 -0.88 16.31
C THR A 366 -10.03 -1.90 17.09
N GLN A 367 -9.15 -1.42 17.95
CA GLN A 367 -8.40 -2.27 18.87
C GLN A 367 -9.36 -2.94 19.84
N VAL A 368 -9.14 -4.21 20.12
CA VAL A 368 -9.90 -4.93 21.14
C VAL A 368 -9.52 -4.34 22.51
N ARG A 369 -10.54 -4.04 23.32
CA ARG A 369 -10.37 -3.55 24.67
C ARG A 369 -10.83 -4.59 25.68
N ASP A 370 -10.20 -4.58 26.85
CA ASP A 370 -10.62 -5.37 28.00
C ASP A 370 -11.84 -4.75 28.71
N GLU A 371 -12.31 -5.38 29.77
CA GLU A 371 -13.45 -4.90 30.57
C GLU A 371 -13.16 -3.57 31.27
N GLU A 372 -11.90 -3.24 31.49
CA GLU A 372 -11.43 -2.00 32.13
C GLU A 372 -11.27 -0.85 31.12
N GLY A 373 -11.40 -1.14 29.81
CA GLY A 373 -11.27 -0.18 28.72
C GLY A 373 -9.86 0.01 28.19
N ASN A 374 -8.87 -0.74 28.72
CA ASN A 374 -7.50 -0.74 28.21
C ASN A 374 -7.41 -1.56 26.91
N ILE A 375 -6.33 -1.37 26.15
CA ILE A 375 -6.04 -2.22 24.99
C ILE A 375 -5.78 -3.64 25.49
N ALA A 376 -6.52 -4.62 24.94
CA ALA A 376 -6.35 -6.02 25.29
C ALA A 376 -4.91 -6.49 25.05
N GLU A 377 -4.48 -7.50 25.80
CA GLU A 377 -3.14 -8.05 25.66
C GLU A 377 -2.85 -8.49 24.21
N LYS A 378 -1.61 -8.27 23.79
CA LYS A 378 -1.07 -8.74 22.51
C LYS A 378 -1.29 -10.25 22.34
N ASP A 379 -1.36 -10.70 21.09
CA ASP A 379 -1.45 -12.13 20.80
C ASP A 379 -0.08 -12.83 20.98
N SER A 380 -0.07 -14.15 20.85
CA SER A 380 1.16 -14.97 20.93
C SER A 380 2.21 -14.65 19.87
N LEU A 381 1.85 -13.88 18.85
CA LEU A 381 2.76 -13.38 17.81
C LEU A 381 3.24 -11.94 18.09
N GLY A 382 2.91 -11.37 19.25
CA GLY A 382 3.30 -10.02 19.65
C GLY A 382 2.49 -8.90 19.00
N ARG A 383 1.33 -9.20 18.41
CA ARG A 383 0.50 -8.23 17.67
C ARG A 383 -0.67 -7.76 18.51
N ILE A 384 -1.03 -6.50 18.39
CA ILE A 384 -2.27 -5.96 18.96
C ILE A 384 -3.47 -6.55 18.20
N ARG A 385 -4.49 -6.95 18.97
CA ARG A 385 -5.72 -7.53 18.38
C ARG A 385 -6.65 -6.43 17.90
N TYR A 386 -7.18 -6.61 16.68
CA TYR A 386 -8.18 -5.75 16.08
C TYR A 386 -9.48 -6.51 15.86
N ARG A 387 -10.59 -5.81 15.92
CA ARG A 387 -11.90 -6.28 15.48
C ARG A 387 -12.57 -5.24 14.57
N ASN A 388 -13.47 -5.71 13.73
CA ASN A 388 -14.27 -4.81 12.93
C ASN A 388 -15.19 -3.98 13.83
N VAL A 389 -15.42 -2.74 13.43
CA VAL A 389 -16.40 -1.85 14.07
C VAL A 389 -17.79 -2.40 13.78
N THR A 390 -18.63 -2.52 14.81
CA THR A 390 -20.02 -2.97 14.64
C THR A 390 -20.90 -1.86 14.05
N ASP A 391 -22.04 -2.25 13.44
CA ASP A 391 -22.99 -1.29 12.87
C ASP A 391 -23.52 -0.32 13.92
N ASP A 392 -23.76 -0.79 15.15
CA ASP A 392 -24.21 0.06 16.27
C ASP A 392 -23.13 1.09 16.66
N GLU A 393 -21.86 0.70 16.68
CA GLU A 393 -20.76 1.63 16.94
C GLU A 393 -20.61 2.64 15.79
N ALA A 394 -20.73 2.19 14.54
CA ALA A 394 -20.67 3.05 13.37
C ALA A 394 -21.83 4.06 13.37
N PHE A 395 -23.03 3.62 13.69
CA PHE A 395 -24.23 4.48 13.77
C PHE A 395 -24.11 5.57 14.84
N ASN A 396 -23.54 5.25 15.98
CA ASN A 396 -23.37 6.19 17.09
C ASN A 396 -22.21 7.18 16.89
N ARG A 397 -21.33 6.96 15.93
CA ARG A 397 -20.22 7.86 15.62
C ARG A 397 -20.62 8.79 14.47
N ARG A 398 -20.69 10.09 14.72
CA ARG A 398 -21.20 11.10 13.79
C ARG A 398 -20.57 11.09 12.39
N ASN A 399 -19.33 10.63 12.26
CA ASN A 399 -18.56 10.67 11.02
C ASN A 399 -18.49 9.31 10.31
N TYR A 400 -19.21 8.30 10.77
CA TYR A 400 -19.11 6.92 10.29
C TYR A 400 -20.34 6.44 9.51
N ASN A 401 -21.34 7.30 9.31
CA ASN A 401 -22.57 6.92 8.60
C ASN A 401 -22.37 6.46 7.15
N THR A 402 -21.19 6.71 6.59
CA THR A 402 -20.82 6.35 5.23
C THR A 402 -19.52 5.54 5.20
N ALA A 403 -19.19 4.93 6.34
CA ALA A 403 -17.89 4.36 6.59
C ALA A 403 -17.57 3.14 5.73
N ASP A 404 -18.56 2.34 5.40
CA ASP A 404 -18.40 1.10 4.67
C ASP A 404 -18.73 1.29 3.18
N ASN A 405 -17.69 1.34 2.36
CA ASN A 405 -17.85 1.40 0.91
C ASN A 405 -17.97 0.02 0.26
N ILE A 406 -17.95 -1.05 1.03
CA ILE A 406 -17.99 -2.40 0.50
C ILE A 406 -19.44 -2.80 0.18
N ASN A 407 -20.37 -2.50 1.07
CA ASN A 407 -21.76 -2.96 1.02
C ASN A 407 -22.72 -1.94 0.40
N TYR A 408 -22.25 -1.19 -0.57
CA TYR A 408 -23.08 -0.21 -1.24
C TYR A 408 -23.58 -0.79 -2.56
N LEU A 409 -24.84 -1.06 -2.73
CA LEU A 409 -25.60 -1.54 -3.92
C LEU A 409 -24.80 -1.58 -5.26
N ASP A 410 -23.60 -2.17 -5.23
CA ASP A 410 -22.62 -2.10 -6.30
C ASP A 410 -22.37 -3.45 -6.98
N GLY A 411 -23.34 -4.34 -6.90
CA GLY A 411 -23.39 -5.58 -7.66
C GLY A 411 -22.70 -6.77 -7.00
N ASP A 412 -22.24 -6.63 -5.75
CA ASP A 412 -21.79 -7.76 -4.97
C ASP A 412 -22.96 -8.56 -4.37
N TYR A 413 -22.63 -9.75 -3.84
CA TYR A 413 -23.63 -10.62 -3.24
C TYR A 413 -24.29 -9.99 -2.01
N GLU A 414 -23.50 -9.37 -1.12
CA GLU A 414 -24.00 -8.82 0.14
C GLU A 414 -24.93 -7.63 -0.09
N SER A 415 -24.58 -6.70 -0.97
CA SER A 415 -25.46 -5.58 -1.31
C SER A 415 -26.73 -5.99 -2.08
N SER A 416 -26.80 -7.21 -2.55
CA SER A 416 -28.00 -7.72 -3.21
C SER A 416 -29.04 -8.34 -2.25
N ILE A 417 -28.74 -8.39 -0.95
CA ILE A 417 -29.64 -8.91 0.08
C ILE A 417 -30.43 -7.73 0.69
N ASP A 418 -31.73 -7.85 0.71
CA ASP A 418 -32.59 -6.90 1.42
C ASP A 418 -32.87 -7.45 2.82
N TYR A 419 -32.11 -6.97 3.82
CA TYR A 419 -32.22 -7.41 5.21
C TYR A 419 -33.56 -7.01 5.85
N ASP A 420 -34.18 -5.93 5.38
CA ASP A 420 -35.44 -5.42 5.93
C ASP A 420 -36.68 -6.18 5.43
N ASN A 421 -36.52 -7.02 4.40
CA ASN A 421 -37.64 -7.70 3.77
C ASN A 421 -37.34 -9.17 3.48
N GLU A 422 -37.47 -10.00 4.52
CA GLU A 422 -37.26 -11.46 4.41
C GLU A 422 -38.16 -12.13 3.36
N GLU A 423 -39.41 -11.63 3.13
CA GLU A 423 -40.32 -12.19 2.14
C GLU A 423 -39.91 -11.84 0.71
N ALA A 424 -39.53 -10.60 0.46
CA ALA A 424 -39.00 -10.18 -0.84
C ALA A 424 -37.72 -10.95 -1.19
N ASN A 425 -36.95 -11.27 -0.17
CA ASN A 425 -35.76 -12.08 -0.31
C ASN A 425 -36.07 -13.56 -0.67
N LYS A 426 -37.21 -14.12 -0.24
CA LYS A 426 -37.59 -15.51 -0.58
C LYS A 426 -37.94 -15.67 -2.06
N ASP A 427 -38.59 -14.69 -2.66
CA ASP A 427 -39.16 -14.80 -4.02
C ASP A 427 -38.37 -14.11 -5.12
N ASN A 428 -37.28 -13.41 -4.80
CA ASN A 428 -36.49 -12.61 -5.74
C ASN A 428 -37.27 -11.49 -6.48
N THR A 429 -38.50 -11.21 -6.11
CA THR A 429 -39.40 -10.33 -6.87
C THR A 429 -39.20 -8.85 -6.59
N ASN A 430 -38.70 -8.49 -5.41
CA ASN A 430 -38.52 -7.10 -4.98
C ASN A 430 -37.10 -6.79 -4.50
N SER A 431 -36.12 -7.63 -4.85
CA SER A 431 -34.75 -7.39 -4.42
C SER A 431 -34.16 -6.19 -5.16
N LYS A 432 -33.47 -5.31 -4.45
CA LYS A 432 -32.70 -4.19 -5.00
C LYS A 432 -31.46 -4.64 -5.77
N ARG A 433 -31.42 -5.89 -6.23
CA ARG A 433 -30.26 -6.49 -6.89
C ARG A 433 -29.99 -5.84 -8.23
N MET A 434 -28.78 -5.40 -8.44
CA MET A 434 -28.30 -5.00 -9.75
C MET A 434 -28.24 -6.18 -10.72
N TYR A 435 -27.95 -7.37 -10.21
CA TYR A 435 -27.90 -8.62 -10.98
C TYR A 435 -28.90 -9.61 -10.42
N ASN A 436 -29.58 -10.32 -11.28
CA ASN A 436 -30.52 -11.37 -10.89
C ASN A 436 -29.73 -12.63 -10.43
N THR A 437 -29.15 -12.55 -9.25
CA THR A 437 -28.39 -13.64 -8.64
C THR A 437 -29.31 -14.52 -7.83
N GLY A 438 -29.24 -15.83 -8.06
CA GLY A 438 -29.95 -16.80 -7.23
C GLY A 438 -29.45 -16.73 -5.78
N LYS A 439 -30.37 -16.91 -4.79
CA LYS A 439 -29.96 -16.99 -3.39
C LYS A 439 -29.13 -18.24 -3.13
N PRO A 440 -27.97 -18.13 -2.46
CA PRO A 440 -27.40 -19.31 -1.86
C PRO A 440 -28.31 -19.78 -0.72
N MET A 441 -28.67 -21.01 -0.76
CA MET A 441 -29.28 -21.69 0.39
C MET A 441 -28.14 -22.39 1.14
N ILE A 442 -28.14 -22.29 2.45
CA ILE A 442 -27.25 -23.12 3.26
C ILE A 442 -27.83 -24.52 3.24
N GLY A 443 -27.13 -25.44 2.59
CA GLY A 443 -27.50 -26.86 2.58
C GLY A 443 -27.32 -27.48 3.97
N GLU A 444 -27.87 -28.68 4.15
CA GLU A 444 -27.78 -29.45 5.40
C GLU A 444 -26.33 -29.64 5.90
N ASN A 445 -25.36 -29.49 5.03
CA ASN A 445 -23.93 -29.63 5.33
C ASN A 445 -23.25 -28.28 5.68
N GLY A 446 -23.99 -27.19 5.90
CA GLY A 446 -23.46 -25.88 6.20
C GLY A 446 -22.73 -25.19 5.02
N LYS A 447 -22.74 -25.79 3.83
CA LYS A 447 -22.16 -25.20 2.63
C LYS A 447 -23.21 -24.46 1.82
N PRO A 448 -22.88 -23.30 1.25
CA PRO A 448 -23.80 -22.62 0.36
C PRO A 448 -24.08 -23.50 -0.86
N THR A 449 -25.35 -23.86 -1.06
CA THR A 449 -25.82 -24.53 -2.25
C THR A 449 -26.73 -23.61 -3.03
N MET A 450 -26.58 -23.57 -4.33
CA MET A 450 -27.45 -22.78 -5.20
C MET A 450 -28.77 -23.53 -5.41
N ARG A 451 -29.90 -22.83 -5.26
CA ARG A 451 -31.19 -23.39 -5.61
C ARG A 451 -31.23 -23.63 -7.12
N GLY A 452 -31.55 -24.90 -7.49
CA GLY A 452 -31.44 -25.36 -8.87
C GLY A 452 -32.12 -24.46 -9.90
N GLY A 453 -31.45 -24.26 -11.00
CA GLY A 453 -31.99 -23.81 -12.28
C GLY A 453 -31.82 -22.33 -12.61
N ASP A 454 -31.52 -21.46 -11.69
CA ASP A 454 -31.40 -20.03 -11.93
C ASP A 454 -30.06 -19.47 -11.46
N LYS A 455 -29.07 -19.56 -12.33
CA LYS A 455 -28.67 -18.37 -13.10
C LYS A 455 -27.55 -17.61 -12.44
N MET A 456 -26.83 -16.96 -13.11
CA MET A 456 -25.68 -16.10 -12.86
C MET A 456 -25.48 -15.70 -11.39
N THR A 457 -24.69 -16.47 -10.68
CA THR A 457 -24.09 -16.01 -9.42
C THR A 457 -23.07 -14.95 -9.76
N SER A 458 -23.19 -13.79 -9.15
CA SER A 458 -22.06 -12.87 -9.13
C SER A 458 -20.87 -13.58 -8.48
N MET A 459 -19.74 -13.66 -9.16
CA MET A 459 -18.47 -14.12 -8.59
C MET A 459 -17.79 -12.98 -7.82
N ILE A 460 -18.45 -11.85 -7.66
CA ILE A 460 -17.93 -10.65 -7.04
C ILE A 460 -18.39 -10.63 -5.58
N ASP A 461 -17.44 -10.69 -4.69
CA ASP A 461 -17.63 -10.61 -3.25
C ASP A 461 -16.51 -9.74 -2.62
N ASN A 462 -16.50 -9.60 -1.30
CA ASN A 462 -15.50 -8.81 -0.57
C ASN A 462 -14.10 -9.40 -0.60
N ARG A 463 -13.93 -10.61 -1.10
CA ARG A 463 -12.65 -11.29 -1.25
C ARG A 463 -11.98 -11.02 -2.60
N GLN A 464 -12.72 -10.47 -3.56
CA GLN A 464 -12.17 -10.14 -4.88
C GLN A 464 -11.36 -8.84 -4.79
N ARG A 465 -10.05 -8.97 -4.99
CA ARG A 465 -9.10 -7.85 -4.92
C ARG A 465 -8.63 -7.44 -6.31
N VAL A 466 -8.46 -6.15 -6.49
CA VAL A 466 -8.00 -5.59 -7.77
C VAL A 466 -6.50 -5.83 -7.94
N PHE A 467 -6.08 -6.07 -9.17
CA PHE A 467 -4.69 -6.02 -9.59
C PHE A 467 -4.53 -5.28 -10.92
N LYS A 468 -3.38 -4.67 -11.12
CA LYS A 468 -3.11 -3.68 -12.19
C LYS A 468 -1.79 -3.98 -12.91
N GLY A 469 -1.51 -3.29 -14.01
CA GLY A 469 -0.19 -3.18 -14.64
C GLY A 469 0.04 -4.08 -15.84
N GLY A 470 -0.64 -5.20 -15.93
CA GLY A 470 -0.33 -6.23 -16.92
C GLY A 470 0.99 -6.94 -16.63
N GLY A 471 1.08 -8.21 -16.94
CA GLY A 471 2.27 -9.02 -16.72
C GLY A 471 2.91 -9.53 -18.01
N TRP A 472 4.03 -10.21 -17.87
CA TRP A 472 4.82 -10.79 -18.97
C TRP A 472 4.01 -11.71 -19.91
N ARG A 473 2.91 -12.27 -19.44
CA ARG A 473 1.97 -13.13 -20.19
C ARG A 473 0.82 -12.37 -20.82
N ASP A 474 0.66 -11.10 -20.46
CA ASP A 474 -0.45 -10.29 -20.92
C ASP A 474 -0.12 -9.56 -22.22
N ARG A 475 -1.16 -9.24 -22.98
CA ARG A 475 -1.04 -8.42 -24.17
C ARG A 475 -1.08 -6.93 -23.81
N ALA A 476 -0.67 -6.11 -24.75
CA ALA A 476 -0.58 -4.66 -24.63
C ALA A 476 -1.84 -3.98 -24.08
N TYR A 477 -3.03 -4.52 -24.31
CA TYR A 477 -4.28 -4.01 -23.75
C TYR A 477 -4.22 -3.89 -22.22
N TRP A 478 -3.73 -4.94 -21.53
CA TRP A 478 -3.69 -5.00 -20.08
C TRP A 478 -2.60 -4.12 -19.45
N MET A 479 -1.73 -3.56 -20.27
CA MET A 479 -0.66 -2.68 -19.81
C MET A 479 -1.08 -1.22 -19.69
N SER A 480 -2.31 -0.89 -20.11
CA SER A 480 -2.86 0.44 -19.85
C SER A 480 -3.19 0.58 -18.36
N PRO A 481 -2.70 1.64 -17.69
CA PRO A 481 -2.96 1.84 -16.26
C PRO A 481 -4.44 1.88 -15.87
N GLY A 482 -5.33 2.31 -16.77
CA GLY A 482 -6.78 2.32 -16.52
C GLY A 482 -7.45 0.95 -16.55
N THR A 483 -6.77 -0.12 -17.02
CA THR A 483 -7.38 -1.45 -17.03
C THR A 483 -7.45 -2.06 -15.64
N ARG A 484 -8.53 -2.81 -15.38
CA ARG A 484 -8.80 -3.42 -14.09
C ARG A 484 -9.03 -4.91 -14.25
N ARG A 485 -8.48 -5.67 -13.34
CA ARG A 485 -8.76 -7.11 -13.19
C ARG A 485 -8.84 -7.44 -11.72
N PHE A 486 -9.40 -8.59 -11.41
CA PHE A 486 -9.54 -9.04 -10.03
C PHE A 486 -9.23 -10.52 -9.89
N LEU A 487 -8.92 -10.90 -8.66
CA LEU A 487 -8.69 -12.26 -8.24
C LEU A 487 -9.03 -12.39 -6.75
N ASP A 488 -9.41 -13.59 -6.34
CA ASP A 488 -9.67 -13.88 -4.92
C ASP A 488 -8.39 -13.62 -4.09
N GLU A 489 -8.55 -13.03 -2.91
CA GLU A 489 -7.44 -12.63 -2.03
C GLU A 489 -6.55 -13.78 -1.54
N GLU A 490 -7.00 -15.05 -1.67
CA GLU A 490 -6.23 -16.23 -1.33
C GLU A 490 -5.55 -16.89 -2.55
N GLN A 491 -5.89 -16.43 -3.75
CA GLN A 491 -5.29 -16.97 -4.97
C GLN A 491 -4.01 -16.25 -5.34
N SER A 492 -3.16 -16.95 -6.08
CA SER A 492 -1.89 -16.43 -6.58
C SER A 492 -1.67 -16.84 -8.03
N ARG A 493 -0.77 -16.15 -8.73
CA ARG A 493 -0.45 -16.41 -10.14
C ARG A 493 1.06 -16.27 -10.39
N ASP A 494 1.54 -16.84 -11.51
CA ASP A 494 2.93 -16.73 -11.96
C ASP A 494 3.28 -15.38 -12.62
N ASP A 495 2.31 -14.50 -12.77
CA ASP A 495 2.42 -13.16 -13.33
C ASP A 495 1.86 -12.07 -12.40
N LEU A 496 1.78 -12.36 -11.10
CA LEU A 496 1.20 -11.45 -10.11
C LEU A 496 2.11 -11.35 -8.90
N GLY A 497 2.60 -10.15 -8.66
CA GLY A 497 3.41 -9.72 -7.54
C GLY A 497 2.81 -8.50 -6.85
N PHE A 498 3.62 -7.63 -6.26
CA PHE A 498 3.16 -6.40 -5.61
C PHE A 498 4.32 -5.43 -5.38
N ARG A 499 3.97 -4.19 -5.07
CA ARG A 499 4.85 -3.17 -4.48
C ARG A 499 4.19 -2.53 -3.28
N CYS A 500 4.99 -1.95 -2.38
CA CYS A 500 4.46 -1.25 -1.22
C CYS A 500 4.30 0.24 -1.49
N ALA A 501 3.42 0.85 -0.70
CA ALA A 501 3.25 2.29 -0.59
C ALA A 501 3.24 2.69 0.89
N MET A 502 3.43 3.96 1.17
CA MET A 502 3.37 4.52 2.50
C MET A 502 2.72 5.90 2.44
N HIS A 503 1.86 6.20 3.39
CA HIS A 503 1.22 7.50 3.45
C HIS A 503 2.24 8.59 3.78
N ARG A 504 2.15 9.75 3.13
CA ARG A 504 2.89 10.95 3.53
C ARG A 504 2.11 11.69 4.60
N VAL A 505 2.75 11.97 5.72
CA VAL A 505 2.18 12.77 6.81
C VAL A 505 2.39 14.25 6.50
N GLY A 506 1.33 15.01 6.61
CA GLY A 506 1.35 16.44 6.29
C GLY A 506 1.30 16.73 4.78
N SER A 507 1.19 18.00 4.42
CA SER A 507 1.27 18.43 3.04
C SER A 507 2.72 18.66 2.63
N ALA A 508 3.02 18.48 1.34
CA ALA A 508 4.26 19.00 0.79
C ALA A 508 4.35 20.49 1.15
N ARG A 509 5.47 20.95 1.72
CA ARG A 509 5.73 22.38 1.80
C ARG A 509 5.70 22.91 0.37
N GLY A 510 4.56 23.44 -0.05
CA GLY A 510 4.52 24.29 -1.22
C GLY A 510 5.52 25.41 -0.95
N GLY A 511 6.55 25.49 -1.76
CA GLY A 511 7.53 26.55 -1.66
C GLY A 511 6.84 27.90 -1.91
N ILE A 512 6.35 28.48 -0.83
CA ILE A 512 6.09 29.90 -0.69
C ILE A 512 6.83 30.24 0.60
N GLU A 513 8.11 30.54 0.46
CA GLU A 513 8.81 31.41 1.35
C GLU A 513 8.49 32.85 0.96
#